data_109317bdf92dc9d4cb945a5b1555b0a4
#
_entry.id   109317bdf92dc9d4cb945a5b1555b0a4
#
_cell.length_a   1.000
_cell.length_b   1.000
_cell.length_c   1.000
_cell.angle_alpha   90.00
_cell.angle_beta   90.00
_cell.angle_gamma   90.00
#
_symmetry.space_group_name_H-M   'P 1'
#
loop_
_entity.id
_entity.type
_entity.pdbx_description
1 polymer ?
#
loop_
_entity_poly.entity_id
_entity_poly.type
_entity_poly.pdbx_seq_one_letter_code
_entity_poly.pdbx_strand_id
1 'polypeptide(L)'
;MRFIYFTAITAMFMIYGCKENTVEKKTEKVTAIKDTVDQVKSRTDLHKVSDRCIETVFKIIESSPEFKELTEGLEQRVRENGGSGYGFTVEVSPNPVTDQAFEKGDFYEISLHESYDDRMPNIAHFRFDHHQKKLFMMNVVNADYEEIVYDEKLAKAFVLECTE
;
A
#
# COMPACT_ATOMS: atom_id res chain seq x y z
N MET A 1 32.27 24.09 -56.71
CA MET A 1 32.42 22.65 -56.98
C MET A 1 32.69 21.95 -55.66
N ARG A 2 31.68 21.31 -55.07
CA ARG A 2 31.86 20.31 -54.00
C ARG A 2 30.68 19.34 -54.05
N PHE A 3 31.01 18.09 -54.29
CA PHE A 3 30.12 16.98 -54.57
C PHE A 3 29.28 16.57 -53.33
N ILE A 4 28.00 16.40 -53.57
CA ILE A 4 27.02 15.82 -52.62
C ILE A 4 27.05 14.30 -52.81
N TYR A 5 27.48 13.55 -51.81
CA TYR A 5 27.33 12.10 -51.78
C TYR A 5 26.01 11.73 -51.06
N PHE A 6 25.05 11.27 -51.84
CA PHE A 6 23.86 10.58 -51.37
C PHE A 6 24.24 9.13 -51.06
N THR A 7 24.23 8.74 -49.84
CA THR A 7 24.27 7.33 -49.44
C THR A 7 22.84 6.85 -49.13
N ALA A 8 22.33 6.00 -50.01
CA ALA A 8 21.07 5.27 -49.84
C ALA A 8 21.26 4.16 -48.80
N ILE A 9 20.57 4.24 -47.66
CA ILE A 9 20.50 3.14 -46.69
C ILE A 9 19.25 2.33 -46.99
N THR A 10 19.48 1.12 -47.52
CA THR A 10 18.44 0.12 -47.79
C THR A 10 18.02 -0.54 -46.48
N ALA A 11 16.79 -0.28 -46.01
CA ALA A 11 16.21 -0.91 -44.87
C ALA A 11 15.72 -2.33 -45.25
N MET A 12 16.37 -3.34 -44.71
CA MET A 12 15.99 -4.76 -44.85
C MET A 12 15.03 -5.15 -43.73
N PHE A 13 13.73 -5.19 -44.05
CA PHE A 13 12.69 -5.71 -43.14
C PHE A 13 12.80 -7.23 -43.07
N MET A 14 13.26 -7.75 -41.93
CA MET A 14 13.11 -9.16 -41.60
C MET A 14 11.73 -9.38 -40.96
N ILE A 15 10.88 -10.07 -41.70
CA ILE A 15 9.57 -10.57 -41.25
C ILE A 15 9.82 -11.83 -40.43
N TYR A 16 9.75 -11.74 -39.08
CA TYR A 16 9.68 -12.92 -38.24
C TYR A 16 8.24 -13.39 -38.15
N GLY A 17 7.95 -14.52 -38.82
CA GLY A 17 6.67 -15.20 -38.76
C GLY A 17 6.45 -15.80 -37.36
N CYS A 18 5.36 -15.41 -36.70
CA CYS A 18 4.84 -16.10 -35.52
C CYS A 18 4.25 -17.44 -35.94
N LYS A 19 4.78 -18.51 -35.35
CA LYS A 19 4.28 -19.89 -35.50
C LYS A 19 3.17 -20.08 -34.48
N GLU A 20 1.92 -20.18 -34.96
CA GLU A 20 0.76 -20.56 -34.15
C GLU A 20 0.93 -22.00 -33.64
N ASN A 21 1.05 -22.16 -32.32
CA ASN A 21 0.91 -23.45 -31.66
C ASN A 21 -0.56 -23.70 -31.35
N THR A 22 -1.15 -24.56 -32.19
CA THR A 22 -2.48 -25.12 -31.95
C THR A 22 -2.40 -26.07 -30.75
N VAL A 23 -2.94 -25.67 -29.60
CA VAL A 23 -3.09 -26.56 -28.45
C VAL A 23 -4.38 -27.34 -28.60
N GLU A 24 -4.20 -28.65 -28.86
CA GLU A 24 -5.31 -29.61 -28.84
C GLU A 24 -5.99 -29.63 -27.47
N LYS A 25 -7.30 -29.39 -27.51
CA LYS A 25 -8.19 -29.43 -26.36
C LYS A 25 -8.51 -30.87 -26.00
N LYS A 26 -7.70 -31.45 -25.09
CA LYS A 26 -7.99 -32.75 -24.51
C LYS A 26 -9.10 -32.59 -23.47
N THR A 27 -10.29 -33.07 -23.83
CA THR A 27 -11.44 -33.09 -22.94
C THR A 27 -11.21 -34.18 -21.89
N GLU A 28 -10.78 -33.80 -20.71
CA GLU A 28 -10.74 -34.70 -19.56
C GLU A 28 -12.05 -34.55 -18.76
N LYS A 29 -12.72 -35.70 -18.62
CA LYS A 29 -13.98 -35.94 -17.96
C LYS A 29 -13.85 -35.58 -16.47
N VAL A 30 -14.49 -34.49 -16.06
CA VAL A 30 -14.55 -34.10 -14.63
C VAL A 30 -15.48 -35.09 -13.92
N THR A 31 -14.90 -36.00 -13.18
CA THR A 31 -15.59 -36.83 -12.19
C THR A 31 -15.93 -35.94 -11.00
N ALA A 32 -17.22 -35.83 -10.73
CA ALA A 32 -17.73 -35.08 -9.58
C ALA A 32 -17.13 -35.67 -8.27
N ILE A 33 -16.31 -34.89 -7.60
CA ILE A 33 -15.97 -35.09 -6.20
C ILE A 33 -17.00 -34.32 -5.41
N LYS A 34 -17.90 -35.07 -4.83
CA LYS A 34 -18.93 -34.63 -3.91
C LYS A 34 -18.30 -34.68 -2.52
N ASP A 35 -18.55 -33.62 -1.76
CA ASP A 35 -18.43 -33.53 -0.31
C ASP A 35 -17.00 -33.44 0.28
N THR A 36 -16.55 -32.20 0.50
CA THR A 36 -16.10 -31.78 1.82
C THR A 36 -16.34 -30.26 1.91
N VAL A 37 -17.59 -29.88 2.16
CA VAL A 37 -17.92 -28.56 2.69
C VAL A 37 -17.76 -28.69 4.19
N ASP A 38 -16.53 -28.68 4.68
CA ASP A 38 -16.25 -28.48 6.09
C ASP A 38 -15.45 -27.20 6.27
N GLN A 39 -16.19 -26.22 6.80
CA GLN A 39 -15.70 -25.08 7.55
C GLN A 39 -14.66 -24.20 6.80
N VAL A 40 -15.15 -23.46 5.85
CA VAL A 40 -14.62 -22.11 5.63
C VAL A 40 -15.04 -21.32 6.88
N LYS A 41 -14.22 -21.44 7.94
CA LYS A 41 -14.27 -20.54 9.09
C LYS A 41 -14.19 -19.14 8.49
N SER A 42 -15.28 -18.41 8.62
CA SER A 42 -15.46 -17.12 7.98
C SER A 42 -14.21 -16.28 8.14
N ARG A 43 -13.63 -15.82 7.04
CA ARG A 43 -12.52 -14.83 7.01
C ARG A 43 -12.80 -13.60 7.87
N THR A 44 -14.06 -13.38 8.22
CA THR A 44 -14.56 -12.30 9.09
C THR A 44 -14.01 -12.35 10.52
N ASP A 45 -13.66 -13.52 11.06
CA ASP A 45 -13.19 -13.59 12.46
C ASP A 45 -11.67 -13.35 12.60
N LEU A 46 -10.89 -13.65 11.55
CA LEU A 46 -9.45 -13.32 11.51
C LEU A 46 -9.21 -11.83 11.23
N HIS A 47 -10.06 -11.19 10.45
CA HIS A 47 -10.01 -9.74 10.22
C HIS A 47 -10.29 -8.91 11.48
N LYS A 48 -11.09 -9.45 12.42
CA LYS A 48 -11.58 -8.65 13.55
C LYS A 48 -10.55 -8.33 14.63
N VAL A 49 -9.48 -9.11 14.75
CA VAL A 49 -8.41 -8.88 15.74
C VAL A 49 -7.31 -7.98 15.19
N SER A 50 -6.96 -8.15 13.92
CA SER A 50 -5.92 -7.37 13.26
C SER A 50 -6.39 -5.97 12.84
N ASP A 51 -7.62 -5.85 12.37
CA ASP A 51 -8.22 -4.57 12.05
C ASP A 51 -8.14 -3.59 13.22
N ARG A 52 -8.15 -4.08 14.47
CA ARG A 52 -8.04 -3.22 15.67
C ARG A 52 -6.66 -2.62 15.85
N CYS A 53 -5.60 -3.39 15.61
CA CYS A 53 -4.24 -2.90 15.85
C CYS A 53 -3.87 -1.83 14.84
N ILE A 54 -4.08 -2.07 13.56
CA ILE A 54 -3.79 -1.08 12.52
C ILE A 54 -4.71 0.14 12.63
N GLU A 55 -6.00 -0.05 12.97
CA GLU A 55 -6.91 1.06 13.22
C GLU A 55 -6.46 1.92 14.40
N THR A 56 -5.90 1.30 15.45
CA THR A 56 -5.37 2.04 16.59
C THR A 56 -4.09 2.80 16.21
N VAL A 57 -3.25 2.24 15.35
CA VAL A 57 -2.09 2.97 14.78
C VAL A 57 -2.56 4.18 13.96
N PHE A 58 -3.59 4.03 13.13
CA PHE A 58 -4.15 5.17 12.39
C PHE A 58 -4.66 6.27 13.34
N LYS A 59 -5.39 5.91 14.39
CA LYS A 59 -5.84 6.88 15.41
C LYS A 59 -4.69 7.57 16.13
N ILE A 60 -3.60 6.86 16.39
CA ILE A 60 -2.37 7.44 16.95
C ILE A 60 -1.83 8.51 16.01
N ILE A 61 -1.69 8.22 14.72
CA ILE A 61 -1.23 9.19 13.70
C ILE A 61 -2.20 10.38 13.61
N GLU A 62 -3.50 10.12 13.49
CA GLU A 62 -4.56 11.13 13.38
C GLU A 62 -4.65 12.06 14.61
N SER A 63 -4.20 11.59 15.78
CA SER A 63 -4.19 12.38 16.99
C SER A 63 -3.07 13.44 17.02
N SER A 64 -2.01 13.27 16.20
CA SER A 64 -0.87 14.19 16.17
C SER A 64 -1.23 15.56 15.58
N PRO A 65 -0.61 16.64 16.07
CA PRO A 65 -0.77 17.97 15.49
C PRO A 65 -0.34 18.03 14.03
N GLU A 66 0.76 17.36 13.69
CA GLU A 66 1.35 17.33 12.35
C GLU A 66 0.38 16.72 11.32
N PHE A 67 -0.29 15.60 11.67
CA PHE A 67 -1.32 15.03 10.80
C PHE A 67 -2.48 16.00 10.59
N LYS A 68 -2.96 16.66 11.64
CA LYS A 68 -4.07 17.60 11.56
C LYS A 68 -3.74 18.80 10.67
N GLU A 69 -2.52 19.32 10.78
CA GLU A 69 -2.02 20.40 9.93
C GLU A 69 -1.94 19.96 8.45
N LEU A 70 -1.38 18.79 8.18
CA LEU A 70 -1.27 18.23 6.82
C LEU A 70 -2.64 18.02 6.17
N THR A 71 -3.63 17.58 6.95
CA THR A 71 -4.95 17.20 6.43
C THR A 71 -5.97 18.31 6.46
N GLU A 72 -5.65 19.49 7.03
CA GLU A 72 -6.56 20.65 7.06
C GLU A 72 -6.96 21.07 5.63
N GLY A 73 -8.24 20.91 5.31
CA GLY A 73 -8.81 21.20 3.99
C GLY A 73 -8.28 20.29 2.84
N LEU A 74 -7.50 19.25 3.14
CA LEU A 74 -6.89 18.37 2.14
C LEU A 74 -7.96 17.67 1.31
N GLU A 75 -8.97 17.09 1.91
CA GLU A 75 -10.04 16.37 1.20
C GLU A 75 -10.71 17.26 0.15
N GLN A 76 -11.00 18.50 0.51
CA GLN A 76 -11.61 19.46 -0.42
C GLN A 76 -10.64 19.75 -1.59
N ARG A 77 -9.37 20.04 -1.30
CA ARG A 77 -8.36 20.33 -2.34
C ARG A 77 -8.19 19.15 -3.30
N VAL A 78 -8.14 17.92 -2.78
CA VAL A 78 -8.01 16.72 -3.60
C VAL A 78 -9.22 16.55 -4.51
N ARG A 79 -10.45 16.72 -3.99
CA ARG A 79 -11.69 16.65 -4.78
C ARG A 79 -11.76 17.72 -5.86
N GLU A 80 -11.38 18.96 -5.54
CA GLU A 80 -11.32 20.07 -6.51
C GLU A 80 -10.32 19.81 -7.65
N ASN A 81 -9.27 19.00 -7.38
CA ASN A 81 -8.27 18.58 -8.36
C ASN A 81 -8.62 17.23 -9.05
N GLY A 82 -9.85 16.74 -8.87
CA GLY A 82 -10.33 15.52 -9.55
C GLY A 82 -9.97 14.21 -8.83
N GLY A 83 -9.50 14.27 -7.58
CA GLY A 83 -9.29 13.08 -6.75
C GLY A 83 -10.52 12.69 -5.93
N SER A 84 -10.46 11.57 -5.25
CA SER A 84 -11.54 11.03 -4.40
C SER A 84 -11.40 11.38 -2.92
N GLY A 85 -10.19 11.74 -2.46
CA GLY A 85 -9.86 12.05 -1.07
C GLY A 85 -8.42 11.71 -0.74
N TYR A 86 -8.15 11.36 0.50
CA TYR A 86 -6.86 10.89 0.96
C TYR A 86 -7.01 9.62 1.81
N GLY A 87 -5.91 8.91 2.06
CA GLY A 87 -5.93 7.68 2.83
C GLY A 87 -4.55 7.24 3.31
N PHE A 88 -4.54 6.09 3.99
CA PHE A 88 -3.32 5.45 4.47
C PHE A 88 -2.98 4.22 3.65
N THR A 89 -1.68 4.00 3.47
CA THR A 89 -1.12 2.73 2.99
C THR A 89 -0.16 2.20 4.05
N VAL A 90 -0.29 0.92 4.40
CA VAL A 90 0.61 0.26 5.34
C VAL A 90 1.80 -0.28 4.57
N GLU A 91 2.97 0.32 4.77
CA GLU A 91 4.21 -0.09 4.08
C GLU A 91 4.86 -1.26 4.83
N VAL A 92 5.04 -1.11 6.15
CA VAL A 92 5.67 -2.09 7.03
C VAL A 92 4.78 -2.37 8.23
N SER A 93 4.70 -3.64 8.64
CA SER A 93 3.96 -4.07 9.83
C SER A 93 4.58 -5.32 10.43
N PRO A 94 4.45 -5.55 11.75
CA PRO A 94 4.77 -6.82 12.38
C PRO A 94 3.94 -8.00 11.83
N ASN A 95 2.73 -7.74 11.37
CA ASN A 95 1.77 -8.73 10.85
C ASN A 95 1.30 -8.39 9.42
N PRO A 96 2.20 -8.40 8.40
CA PRO A 96 1.90 -7.84 7.09
C PRO A 96 0.71 -8.48 6.37
N VAL A 97 0.46 -9.75 6.59
CA VAL A 97 -0.68 -10.45 5.93
C VAL A 97 -2.01 -9.92 6.43
N THR A 98 -2.12 -9.66 7.71
CA THR A 98 -3.34 -9.20 8.37
C THR A 98 -3.55 -7.71 8.22
N ASP A 99 -2.46 -6.95 8.31
CA ASP A 99 -2.48 -5.48 8.19
C ASP A 99 -2.42 -5.02 6.72
N GLN A 100 -2.36 -5.96 5.77
CA GLN A 100 -2.21 -5.70 4.32
C GLN A 100 -0.98 -4.85 4.00
N ALA A 101 0.10 -5.03 4.78
CA ALA A 101 1.35 -4.34 4.57
C ALA A 101 2.19 -4.97 3.46
N PHE A 102 3.03 -4.20 2.81
CA PHE A 102 3.93 -4.70 1.76
C PHE A 102 5.09 -5.49 2.34
N GLU A 103 5.60 -5.07 3.52
CA GLU A 103 6.78 -5.66 4.13
C GLU A 103 6.55 -5.99 5.61
N LYS A 104 7.35 -6.98 6.10
CA LYS A 104 7.41 -7.32 7.52
C LYS A 104 8.51 -6.54 8.21
N GLY A 105 8.21 -5.96 9.38
CA GLY A 105 9.19 -5.28 10.24
C GLY A 105 8.74 -5.25 11.69
N ASP A 106 9.59 -4.68 12.55
CA ASP A 106 9.33 -4.61 14.00
C ASP A 106 8.64 -3.29 14.41
N PHE A 107 8.11 -2.55 13.45
CA PHE A 107 7.40 -1.28 13.63
C PHE A 107 6.30 -1.17 12.55
N TYR A 108 5.42 -0.21 12.72
CA TYR A 108 4.46 0.18 11.69
C TYR A 108 5.01 1.36 10.89
N GLU A 109 5.04 1.24 9.57
CA GLU A 109 5.34 2.35 8.65
C GLU A 109 4.16 2.59 7.75
N ILE A 110 3.67 3.83 7.77
CA ILE A 110 2.40 4.22 7.17
C ILE A 110 2.65 5.44 6.27
N SER A 111 2.23 5.33 5.02
CA SER A 111 2.19 6.47 4.10
C SER A 111 0.81 7.11 4.11
N LEU A 112 0.77 8.43 4.24
CA LEU A 112 -0.41 9.24 3.94
C LEU A 112 -0.34 9.66 2.48
N HIS A 113 -1.40 9.42 1.71
CA HIS A 113 -1.45 9.72 0.28
C HIS A 113 -2.75 10.40 -0.14
N GLU A 114 -2.68 11.18 -1.21
CA GLU A 114 -3.87 11.61 -1.95
C GLU A 114 -4.33 10.48 -2.87
N SER A 115 -5.63 10.41 -3.15
CA SER A 115 -6.22 9.36 -3.98
C SER A 115 -6.80 9.94 -5.27
N TYR A 116 -6.22 9.55 -6.42
CA TYR A 116 -6.70 9.85 -7.76
C TYR A 116 -6.92 8.55 -8.53
N ASP A 117 -7.64 8.59 -9.64
CA ASP A 117 -7.94 7.40 -10.45
C ASP A 117 -6.68 6.74 -11.04
N ASP A 118 -5.64 7.54 -11.29
CA ASP A 118 -4.41 7.11 -11.98
C ASP A 118 -3.15 7.12 -11.11
N ARG A 119 -3.22 7.68 -9.89
CA ARG A 119 -2.06 7.84 -9.00
C ARG A 119 -2.44 8.01 -7.54
N MET A 120 -1.49 7.72 -6.65
CA MET A 120 -1.59 7.96 -5.21
C MET A 120 -0.29 8.62 -4.71
N PRO A 121 -0.11 9.94 -4.90
CA PRO A 121 1.10 10.62 -4.44
C PRO A 121 1.14 10.67 -2.90
N ASN A 122 2.28 10.26 -2.33
CA ASN A 122 2.51 10.33 -0.89
C ASN A 122 2.69 11.78 -0.43
N ILE A 123 2.07 12.13 0.69
CA ILE A 123 2.16 13.43 1.34
C ILE A 123 3.13 13.37 2.52
N ALA A 124 3.06 12.29 3.30
CA ALA A 124 3.88 12.10 4.48
C ALA A 124 4.11 10.60 4.75
N HIS A 125 5.18 10.32 5.50
CA HIS A 125 5.47 8.99 6.02
C HIS A 125 5.55 9.08 7.54
N PHE A 126 4.84 8.17 8.21
CA PHE A 126 4.82 8.02 9.66
C PHE A 126 5.40 6.66 10.05
N ARG A 127 6.05 6.60 11.21
CA ARG A 127 6.51 5.36 11.82
C ARG A 127 6.05 5.31 13.26
N PHE A 128 5.35 4.25 13.62
CA PHE A 128 5.00 3.97 15.01
C PHE A 128 5.82 2.78 15.53
N ASP A 129 6.71 3.06 16.46
CA ASP A 129 7.44 2.04 17.22
C ASP A 129 6.57 1.60 18.41
N HIS A 130 5.94 0.46 18.27
CA HIS A 130 5.03 -0.06 19.28
C HIS A 130 5.74 -0.58 20.55
N HIS A 131 7.04 -0.88 20.49
CA HIS A 131 7.85 -1.27 21.64
C HIS A 131 8.19 -0.04 22.49
N GLN A 132 8.64 1.04 21.84
CA GLN A 132 8.98 2.29 22.50
C GLN A 132 7.75 3.18 22.75
N LYS A 133 6.62 2.89 22.10
CA LYS A 133 5.40 3.72 22.09
C LYS A 133 5.69 5.14 21.62
N LYS A 134 6.43 5.24 20.53
CA LYS A 134 6.85 6.49 19.93
C LYS A 134 6.33 6.61 18.52
N LEU A 135 5.85 7.79 18.17
CA LEU A 135 5.44 8.15 16.83
C LEU A 135 6.49 9.08 16.23
N PHE A 136 6.80 8.82 14.96
CA PHE A 136 7.75 9.61 14.18
C PHE A 136 7.12 10.02 12.87
N MET A 137 7.54 11.14 12.32
CA MET A 137 7.26 11.57 10.96
C MET A 137 8.56 11.79 10.20
N MET A 138 8.59 11.38 8.93
CA MET A 138 9.76 11.59 8.07
C MET A 138 9.88 13.06 7.70
N ASN A 139 11.05 13.64 7.98
CA ASN A 139 11.42 14.94 7.46
C ASN A 139 11.88 14.79 6.00
N VAL A 140 11.15 15.40 5.07
CA VAL A 140 11.39 15.27 3.62
C VAL A 140 12.70 15.90 3.13
N VAL A 141 13.35 16.74 3.95
CA VAL A 141 14.59 17.44 3.57
C VAL A 141 15.80 16.53 3.73
N ASN A 142 15.86 15.78 4.82
CA ASN A 142 17.02 14.93 5.17
C ASN A 142 16.67 13.43 5.17
N ALA A 143 15.40 13.07 4.97
CA ALA A 143 14.88 11.72 5.04
C ALA A 143 15.03 11.03 6.41
N ASP A 144 15.22 11.80 7.48
CA ASP A 144 15.29 11.29 8.85
C ASP A 144 13.90 11.26 9.48
N TYR A 145 13.71 10.32 10.41
CA TYR A 145 12.48 10.24 11.20
C TYR A 145 12.62 11.08 12.48
N GLU A 146 11.77 12.06 12.65
CA GLU A 146 11.70 12.94 13.81
C GLU A 146 10.53 12.53 14.71
N GLU A 147 10.77 12.42 16.04
CA GLU A 147 9.74 12.08 17.00
C GLU A 147 8.71 13.19 17.09
N ILE A 148 7.41 12.81 16.98
CA ILE A 148 6.27 13.73 17.08
C ILE A 148 5.35 13.31 18.22
N VAL A 149 4.56 14.27 18.72
CA VAL A 149 3.64 14.02 19.82
C VAL A 149 2.29 13.49 19.33
N TYR A 150 1.62 12.72 20.19
CA TYR A 150 0.28 12.18 19.92
C TYR A 150 -0.48 11.96 21.25
N ASP A 151 -1.76 11.54 21.21
CA ASP A 151 -2.51 11.21 22.43
C ASP A 151 -2.02 9.89 23.05
N GLU A 152 -1.25 9.97 24.13
CA GLU A 152 -0.69 8.81 24.85
C GLU A 152 -1.75 7.81 25.36
N LYS A 153 -3.01 8.21 25.48
CA LYS A 153 -4.09 7.26 25.84
C LYS A 153 -4.27 6.19 24.77
N LEU A 154 -4.00 6.52 23.51
CA LEU A 154 -4.08 5.58 22.39
C LEU A 154 -2.95 4.52 22.45
N ALA A 155 -1.76 4.87 22.96
CA ALA A 155 -0.71 3.88 23.18
C ALA A 155 -1.11 2.84 24.24
N LYS A 156 -1.87 3.24 25.26
CA LYS A 156 -2.41 2.30 26.26
C LYS A 156 -3.48 1.41 25.64
N ALA A 157 -4.34 1.95 24.79
CA ALA A 157 -5.33 1.17 24.06
C ALA A 157 -4.66 0.16 23.13
N PHE A 158 -3.61 0.58 22.42
CA PHE A 158 -2.82 -0.31 21.56
C PHE A 158 -2.27 -1.51 22.34
N VAL A 159 -1.67 -1.28 23.53
CA VAL A 159 -1.13 -2.37 24.35
C VAL A 159 -2.23 -3.36 24.76
N LEU A 160 -3.41 -2.86 25.11
CA LEU A 160 -4.53 -3.73 25.52
C LEU A 160 -5.14 -4.54 24.36
N GLU A 161 -5.09 -4.01 23.15
CA GLU A 161 -5.75 -4.61 22.00
C GLU A 161 -4.80 -5.46 21.14
N CYS A 162 -3.48 -5.19 21.20
CA CYS A 162 -2.50 -5.70 20.26
C CYS A 162 -1.34 -6.51 20.89
N THR A 163 -1.24 -6.59 22.20
CA THR A 163 -0.25 -7.48 22.84
C THR A 163 -0.94 -8.77 23.25
N GLU A 164 -0.77 -9.82 22.44
CA GLU A 164 -0.90 -11.20 22.87
C GLU A 164 0.48 -11.76 23.24
#